data_9efc5c27f2cd9cdc32699363e125136d
#
_entry.id   9efc5c27f2cd9cdc32699363e125136d
#
_cell.length_a   1.000
_cell.length_b   1.000
_cell.length_c   1.000
_cell.angle_alpha   90.00
_cell.angle_beta   90.00
_cell.angle_gamma   90.00
#
_symmetry.space_group_name_H-M   'P 1'
#
loop_
_entity.id
_entity.type
_entity.pdbx_description
1 polymer ?
#
loop_
_entity_poly.entity_id
_entity_poly.type
_entity_poly.pdbx_seq_one_letter_code
_entity_poly.pdbx_strand_id
1 'polypeptide(L)'
;MKKFLSLVLALIMTMSLVTISAGATEYRDLTDKDEIQYEEAVAVLNRIGVITGYEDGSFRPETELTRGAAAKIIVSLLIGPEAASNLPNQTAPYPDVPASHTFAGVISYCKTAKIISGYGDGTFKPANSLTGYAFAKMLLG
;
A
#
# COMPACT_ATOMS: atom_id res chain seq x y z
N MET A 1 -38.68 -16.51 -33.60
CA MET A 1 -38.24 -16.82 -32.23
C MET A 1 -36.81 -17.32 -32.15
N LYS A 2 -36.35 -18.29 -32.94
CA LYS A 2 -34.97 -18.82 -32.88
C LYS A 2 -33.87 -17.78 -33.18
N LYS A 3 -34.12 -16.84 -34.13
CA LYS A 3 -33.17 -15.77 -34.48
C LYS A 3 -33.06 -14.69 -33.39
N PHE A 4 -34.11 -14.44 -32.63
CA PHE A 4 -34.12 -13.48 -31.54
C PHE A 4 -33.37 -14.01 -30.33
N LEU A 5 -33.53 -15.30 -30.03
CA LEU A 5 -32.81 -15.98 -28.94
C LEU A 5 -31.29 -16.04 -29.20
N SER A 6 -30.90 -16.23 -30.48
CA SER A 6 -29.49 -16.21 -30.89
C SER A 6 -28.86 -14.81 -30.74
N LEU A 7 -29.59 -13.75 -31.03
CA LEU A 7 -29.11 -12.38 -30.86
C LEU A 7 -28.95 -11.98 -29.39
N VAL A 8 -29.88 -12.39 -28.55
CA VAL A 8 -29.81 -12.16 -27.10
C VAL A 8 -28.65 -12.93 -26.48
N LEU A 9 -28.41 -14.19 -26.89
CA LEU A 9 -27.29 -14.98 -26.42
C LEU A 9 -25.92 -14.40 -26.84
N ALA A 10 -25.84 -13.88 -28.08
CA ALA A 10 -24.65 -13.17 -28.57
C ALA A 10 -24.41 -11.87 -27.80
N LEU A 11 -25.45 -11.12 -27.43
CA LEU A 11 -25.33 -9.90 -26.64
C LEU A 11 -24.86 -10.18 -25.20
N ILE A 12 -25.32 -11.27 -24.59
CA ILE A 12 -24.89 -11.69 -23.27
C ILE A 12 -23.43 -12.14 -23.27
N MET A 13 -22.97 -12.82 -24.32
CA MET A 13 -21.57 -13.24 -24.49
C MET A 13 -20.63 -12.05 -24.72
N THR A 14 -21.08 -10.98 -25.35
CA THR A 14 -20.26 -9.77 -25.57
C THR A 14 -20.19 -8.87 -24.34
N MET A 15 -21.17 -8.92 -23.43
CA MET A 15 -21.11 -8.19 -22.15
C MET A 15 -20.23 -8.88 -21.08
N SER A 16 -19.89 -10.15 -21.26
CA SER A 16 -18.98 -10.84 -20.30
C SER A 16 -17.49 -10.54 -20.54
N LEU A 17 -17.15 -9.72 -21.53
CA LEU A 17 -15.80 -9.22 -21.81
C LEU A 17 -15.64 -7.75 -21.38
N VAL A 18 -16.47 -7.25 -20.49
CA VAL A 18 -16.06 -6.11 -19.66
C VAL A 18 -14.98 -6.64 -18.72
N THR A 19 -13.76 -6.63 -19.19
CA THR A 19 -12.60 -6.67 -18.32
C THR A 19 -12.78 -5.51 -17.35
N ILE A 20 -13.16 -5.82 -16.13
CA ILE A 20 -12.94 -4.93 -15.01
C ILE A 20 -11.42 -4.74 -15.03
N SER A 21 -10.96 -3.68 -15.66
CA SER A 21 -9.67 -3.09 -15.39
C SER A 21 -9.80 -2.49 -14.00
N ALA A 22 -9.92 -3.36 -12.99
CA ALA A 22 -9.45 -3.00 -11.67
C ALA A 22 -8.02 -2.57 -11.94
N GLY A 23 -7.66 -1.32 -11.59
CA GLY A 23 -6.33 -0.79 -11.78
C GLY A 23 -5.31 -1.70 -11.13
N ALA A 24 -4.96 -2.76 -11.82
CA ALA A 24 -3.83 -3.58 -11.51
C ALA A 24 -2.64 -2.66 -11.75
N THR A 25 -2.07 -2.15 -10.67
CA THR A 25 -0.72 -1.61 -10.71
C THR A 25 0.11 -2.65 -11.44
N GLU A 26 0.71 -2.24 -12.56
CA GLU A 26 1.49 -3.12 -13.41
C GLU A 26 2.53 -3.82 -12.53
N TYR A 27 2.40 -5.14 -12.39
CA TYR A 27 3.36 -5.92 -11.63
C TYR A 27 4.74 -5.74 -12.27
N ARG A 28 5.67 -5.18 -11.53
CA ARG A 28 7.06 -5.08 -11.94
C ARG A 28 7.85 -6.19 -11.26
N ASP A 29 8.52 -7.01 -12.07
CA ASP A 29 9.48 -7.96 -11.55
C ASP A 29 10.61 -7.18 -10.85
N LEU A 30 10.89 -7.52 -9.60
CA LEU A 30 11.93 -6.84 -8.82
C LEU A 30 13.30 -7.26 -9.32
N THR A 31 14.19 -6.28 -9.56
CA THR A 31 15.50 -6.52 -10.17
C THR A 31 16.47 -7.27 -9.25
N ASP A 32 16.24 -7.23 -7.95
CA ASP A 32 17.03 -7.85 -6.88
C ASP A 32 16.30 -9.00 -6.17
N LYS A 33 15.39 -9.67 -6.87
CA LYS A 33 14.55 -10.74 -6.30
C LYS A 33 15.36 -11.89 -5.70
N ASP A 34 16.50 -12.20 -6.28
CA ASP A 34 17.38 -13.31 -5.84
C ASP A 34 18.04 -13.02 -4.46
N GLU A 35 18.03 -11.76 -4.01
CA GLU A 35 18.51 -11.31 -2.70
C GLU A 35 17.40 -11.34 -1.63
N ILE A 36 16.14 -11.56 -2.03
CA ILE A 36 14.98 -11.51 -1.15
C ILE A 36 14.76 -12.87 -0.48
N GLN A 37 14.95 -12.95 0.83
CA GLN A 37 14.76 -14.20 1.60
C GLN A 37 13.33 -14.76 1.53
N TYR A 38 12.31 -13.90 1.46
CA TYR A 38 10.90 -14.26 1.40
C TYR A 38 10.27 -13.76 0.09
N GLU A 39 10.85 -14.17 -1.05
CA GLU A 39 10.47 -13.71 -2.39
C GLU A 39 8.96 -13.83 -2.65
N GLU A 40 8.36 -14.99 -2.31
CA GLU A 40 6.94 -15.23 -2.55
C GLU A 40 6.04 -14.24 -1.78
N ALA A 41 6.36 -13.96 -0.52
CA ALA A 41 5.60 -12.99 0.28
C ALA A 41 5.72 -11.57 -0.27
N VAL A 42 6.94 -11.16 -0.67
CA VAL A 42 7.18 -9.85 -1.28
C VAL A 42 6.48 -9.75 -2.63
N ALA A 43 6.51 -10.80 -3.46
CA ALA A 43 5.82 -10.85 -4.74
C ALA A 43 4.31 -10.70 -4.59
N VAL A 44 3.69 -11.35 -3.59
CA VAL A 44 2.26 -11.18 -3.30
C VAL A 44 1.93 -9.74 -2.90
N LEU A 45 2.69 -9.15 -1.96
CA LEU A 45 2.48 -7.77 -1.50
C LEU A 45 2.72 -6.75 -2.62
N ASN A 46 3.65 -7.04 -3.54
CA ASN A 46 3.91 -6.23 -4.71
C ASN A 46 2.73 -6.29 -5.71
N ARG A 47 2.24 -7.50 -6.00
CA ARG A 47 1.09 -7.69 -6.92
C ARG A 47 -0.18 -6.99 -6.46
N ILE A 48 -0.44 -6.93 -5.16
CA ILE A 48 -1.59 -6.22 -4.60
C ILE A 48 -1.31 -4.72 -4.36
N GLY A 49 -0.11 -4.23 -4.74
CA GLY A 49 0.25 -2.81 -4.67
C GLY A 49 0.57 -2.28 -3.26
N VAL A 50 0.68 -3.14 -2.26
CA VAL A 50 1.04 -2.74 -0.87
C VAL A 50 2.51 -2.35 -0.79
N ILE A 51 3.38 -3.07 -1.51
CA ILE A 51 4.80 -2.77 -1.68
C ILE A 51 5.04 -2.49 -3.17
N THR A 52 5.66 -1.37 -3.49
CA THR A 52 5.90 -0.98 -4.89
C THR A 52 7.38 -1.08 -5.31
N GLY A 53 8.29 -1.30 -4.38
CA GLY A 53 9.73 -1.19 -4.63
C GLY A 53 10.16 0.26 -4.88
N TYR A 54 11.37 0.44 -5.37
CA TYR A 54 11.95 1.73 -5.74
C TYR A 54 11.74 2.02 -7.23
N GLU A 55 11.98 3.25 -7.67
CA GLU A 55 11.81 3.67 -9.06
C GLU A 55 12.72 2.93 -10.04
N ASP A 56 13.88 2.44 -9.56
CA ASP A 56 14.83 1.63 -10.32
C ASP A 56 14.41 0.14 -10.46
N GLY A 57 13.27 -0.21 -9.88
CA GLY A 57 12.72 -1.57 -9.89
C GLY A 57 13.27 -2.47 -8.79
N SER A 58 14.15 -1.98 -7.91
CA SER A 58 14.69 -2.76 -6.79
C SER A 58 13.73 -2.79 -5.58
N PHE A 59 13.86 -3.81 -4.75
CA PHE A 59 13.20 -3.91 -3.45
C PHE A 59 14.10 -3.46 -2.31
N ARG A 60 15.40 -3.76 -2.40
CA ARG A 60 16.45 -3.46 -1.43
C ARG A 60 16.18 -4.09 -0.07
N PRO A 61 16.21 -5.43 0.04
CA PRO A 61 15.84 -6.17 1.24
C PRO A 61 16.67 -5.78 2.48
N GLU A 62 17.92 -5.34 2.27
CA GLU A 62 18.83 -4.91 3.34
C GLU A 62 18.54 -3.48 3.86
N THR A 63 17.62 -2.75 3.21
CA THR A 63 17.27 -1.40 3.64
C THR A 63 16.30 -1.45 4.82
N GLU A 64 16.65 -0.76 5.90
CA GLU A 64 15.82 -0.70 7.10
C GLU A 64 14.46 -0.05 6.81
N LEU A 65 13.39 -0.70 7.27
CA LEU A 65 12.04 -0.16 7.17
C LEU A 65 11.88 1.04 8.10
N THR A 66 11.53 2.19 7.55
CA THR A 66 11.24 3.38 8.36
C THR A 66 9.83 3.35 8.93
N ARG A 67 9.62 4.09 10.02
CA ARG A 67 8.32 4.18 10.69
C ARG A 67 7.22 4.80 9.78
N GLY A 68 7.58 5.75 8.93
CA GLY A 68 6.68 6.32 7.94
C GLY A 68 6.28 5.31 6.86
N ALA A 69 7.24 4.53 6.34
CA ALA A 69 6.98 3.48 5.37
C ALA A 69 6.12 2.35 5.98
N ALA A 70 6.37 1.98 7.23
CA ALA A 70 5.56 1.01 7.96
C ALA A 70 4.10 1.48 8.10
N ALA A 71 3.87 2.76 8.44
CA ALA A 71 2.52 3.32 8.48
C ALA A 71 1.82 3.21 7.12
N LYS A 72 2.52 3.50 6.01
CA LYS A 72 1.97 3.34 4.66
C LYS A 72 1.58 1.89 4.37
N ILE A 73 2.45 0.92 4.69
CA ILE A 73 2.16 -0.51 4.49
C ILE A 73 0.91 -0.91 5.28
N ILE A 74 0.83 -0.57 6.56
CA ILE A 74 -0.31 -0.91 7.43
C ILE A 74 -1.61 -0.31 6.88
N VAL A 75 -1.62 0.97 6.51
CA VAL A 75 -2.82 1.61 5.95
C VAL A 75 -3.20 1.01 4.60
N SER A 76 -2.22 0.69 3.74
CA SER A 76 -2.48 0.02 2.46
C SER A 76 -3.10 -1.37 2.64
N LEU A 77 -2.72 -2.11 3.68
CA LEU A 77 -3.35 -3.40 4.03
C LEU A 77 -4.78 -3.23 4.55
N LEU A 78 -5.08 -2.13 5.25
CA LEU A 78 -6.38 -1.91 5.88
C LEU A 78 -7.45 -1.37 4.91
N ILE A 79 -7.08 -0.42 4.06
CA ILE A 79 -8.04 0.28 3.19
C ILE A 79 -7.74 0.15 1.69
N GLY A 80 -6.71 -0.61 1.34
CA GLY A 80 -6.21 -0.76 -0.03
C GLY A 80 -5.18 0.30 -0.42
N PRO A 81 -4.23 -0.05 -1.32
CA PRO A 81 -3.11 0.82 -1.71
C PRO A 81 -3.57 2.10 -2.44
N GLU A 82 -4.61 2.01 -3.26
CA GLU A 82 -5.15 3.16 -3.98
C GLU A 82 -5.77 4.18 -3.00
N ALA A 83 -6.63 3.71 -2.09
CA ALA A 83 -7.23 4.58 -1.07
C ALA A 83 -6.17 5.18 -0.15
N ALA A 84 -5.15 4.42 0.24
CA ALA A 84 -4.04 4.90 1.06
C ALA A 84 -3.22 5.99 0.36
N SER A 85 -3.02 5.87 -0.95
CA SER A 85 -2.27 6.85 -1.75
C SER A 85 -3.06 8.14 -1.98
N ASN A 86 -4.38 8.08 -1.95
CA ASN A 86 -5.27 9.23 -2.14
C ASN A 86 -5.67 9.92 -0.82
N LEU A 87 -5.11 9.52 0.32
CA LEU A 87 -5.38 10.18 1.60
C LEU A 87 -4.91 11.64 1.58
N PRO A 88 -5.75 12.59 2.06
CA PRO A 88 -5.44 14.00 1.99
C PRO A 88 -4.28 14.38 2.93
N ASN A 89 -3.34 15.19 2.43
CA ASN A 89 -2.21 15.75 3.18
C ASN A 89 -2.51 17.19 3.65
N GLN A 90 -3.70 17.46 4.18
CA GLN A 90 -4.14 18.83 4.47
C GLN A 90 -3.66 19.37 5.81
N THR A 91 -3.32 18.50 6.74
CA THR A 91 -2.93 18.89 8.11
C THR A 91 -1.67 18.16 8.54
N ALA A 92 -0.81 18.86 9.29
CA ALA A 92 0.35 18.23 9.95
C ALA A 92 -0.16 17.39 11.15
N PRO A 93 -0.10 16.04 11.08
CA PRO A 93 -0.58 15.20 12.17
C PRO A 93 0.28 15.29 13.44
N TYR A 94 1.57 15.58 13.26
CA TYR A 94 2.56 15.75 14.32
C TYR A 94 3.49 16.93 13.99
N PRO A 95 4.15 17.55 14.98
CA PRO A 95 5.07 18.69 14.75
C PRO A 95 6.21 18.38 13.78
N ASP A 96 6.68 17.14 13.78
CA ASP A 96 7.75 16.64 12.92
C ASP A 96 7.26 16.01 11.60
N VAL A 97 5.96 16.09 11.32
CA VAL A 97 5.34 15.61 10.08
C VAL A 97 4.52 16.74 9.46
N PRO A 98 5.16 17.64 8.71
CA PRO A 98 4.43 18.73 8.02
C PRO A 98 3.47 18.16 6.98
N ALA A 99 2.45 18.93 6.58
CA ALA A 99 1.47 18.52 5.57
C ALA A 99 2.11 18.18 4.22
N SER A 100 3.27 18.74 3.90
CA SER A 100 4.06 18.42 2.69
C SER A 100 4.83 17.10 2.77
N HIS A 101 4.86 16.45 3.92
CA HIS A 101 5.58 15.19 4.09
C HIS A 101 4.89 14.06 3.32
N THR A 102 5.65 13.22 2.60
CA THR A 102 5.13 12.12 1.76
C THR A 102 4.16 11.20 2.50
N PHE A 103 4.37 10.97 3.79
CA PHE A 103 3.52 10.10 4.61
C PHE A 103 2.50 10.85 5.47
N ALA A 104 2.29 12.16 5.27
CA ALA A 104 1.40 12.95 6.12
C ALA A 104 -0.03 12.41 6.16
N GLY A 105 -0.61 12.06 5.01
CA GLY A 105 -1.97 11.51 4.90
C GLY A 105 -2.12 10.18 5.64
N VAL A 106 -1.23 9.22 5.41
CA VAL A 106 -1.29 7.91 6.08
C VAL A 106 -1.03 8.03 7.59
N ILE A 107 -0.12 8.90 8.02
CA ILE A 107 0.14 9.15 9.44
C ILE A 107 -1.04 9.84 10.11
N SER A 108 -1.71 10.77 9.41
CA SER A 108 -2.93 11.42 9.89
C SER A 108 -4.07 10.41 10.06
N TYR A 109 -4.24 9.51 9.08
CA TYR A 109 -5.19 8.41 9.16
C TYR A 109 -4.91 7.49 10.36
N CYS A 110 -3.66 7.05 10.53
CA CYS A 110 -3.26 6.21 11.66
C CYS A 110 -3.56 6.87 13.02
N LYS A 111 -3.29 8.18 13.15
CA LYS A 111 -3.57 8.95 14.36
C LYS A 111 -5.07 9.02 14.67
N THR A 112 -5.88 9.36 13.65
CA THR A 112 -7.33 9.50 13.78
C THR A 112 -8.01 8.17 14.09
N ALA A 113 -7.58 7.11 13.42
CA ALA A 113 -8.09 5.75 13.61
C ALA A 113 -7.50 5.04 14.84
N LYS A 114 -6.58 5.70 15.57
CA LYS A 114 -5.87 5.16 16.75
C LYS A 114 -5.12 3.84 16.47
N ILE A 115 -4.65 3.66 15.23
CA ILE A 115 -3.90 2.48 14.81
C ILE A 115 -2.46 2.58 15.29
N ILE A 116 -1.83 3.76 15.09
CA ILE A 116 -0.44 4.01 15.48
C ILE A 116 -0.39 5.32 16.26
N SER A 117 0.18 5.26 17.44
CA SER A 117 0.40 6.45 18.28
C SER A 117 1.81 7.05 18.01
N GLY A 118 1.94 8.36 18.25
CA GLY A 118 3.24 9.02 18.35
C GLY A 118 4.01 8.61 19.61
N TYR A 119 5.17 9.22 19.78
CA TYR A 119 5.96 9.10 21.00
C TYR A 119 5.42 9.99 22.11
N GLY A 120 5.83 9.72 23.35
CA GLY A 120 5.44 10.52 24.52
C GLY A 120 5.94 11.97 24.49
N ASP A 121 6.91 12.30 23.64
CA ASP A 121 7.39 13.65 23.37
C ASP A 121 6.53 14.43 22.35
N GLY A 122 5.44 13.84 21.89
CA GLY A 122 4.50 14.43 20.92
C GLY A 122 4.94 14.32 19.47
N THR A 123 6.04 13.61 19.15
CA THR A 123 6.53 13.42 17.78
C THR A 123 6.11 12.06 17.20
N PHE A 124 6.23 11.90 15.88
CA PHE A 124 6.01 10.62 15.20
C PHE A 124 7.31 9.93 14.78
N LYS A 125 8.33 10.69 14.42
CA LYS A 125 9.64 10.26 13.92
C LYS A 125 9.55 9.36 12.68
N PRO A 126 9.02 9.86 11.56
CA PRO A 126 8.75 9.06 10.37
C PRO A 126 10.00 8.43 9.73
N ALA A 127 11.16 9.06 9.90
CA ALA A 127 12.43 8.58 9.36
C ALA A 127 13.14 7.54 10.26
N ASN A 128 12.65 7.31 11.48
CA ASN A 128 13.28 6.34 12.37
C ASN A 128 13.07 4.92 11.82
N SER A 129 14.15 4.14 11.86
CA SER A 129 14.11 2.72 11.52
C SER A 129 13.32 1.93 12.56
N LEU A 130 12.65 0.87 12.09
CA LEU A 130 11.88 -0.04 12.91
C LEU A 130 12.55 -1.41 12.99
N THR A 131 12.53 -1.98 14.18
CA THR A 131 12.78 -3.43 14.34
C THR A 131 11.55 -4.21 13.92
N GLY A 132 11.72 -5.49 13.54
CA GLY A 132 10.60 -6.38 13.24
C GLY A 132 9.58 -6.48 14.38
N TYR A 133 10.05 -6.45 15.64
CA TYR A 133 9.18 -6.41 16.83
C TYR A 133 8.34 -5.11 16.87
N ALA A 134 8.95 -3.96 16.61
CA ALA A 134 8.23 -2.68 16.62
C ALA A 134 7.17 -2.62 15.48
N PHE A 135 7.49 -3.17 14.30
CA PHE A 135 6.55 -3.29 13.20
C PHE A 135 5.38 -4.21 13.57
N ALA A 136 5.65 -5.39 14.13
CA ALA A 136 4.60 -6.33 14.55
C ALA A 136 3.69 -5.69 15.62
N LYS A 137 4.26 -4.94 16.57
CA LYS A 137 3.48 -4.19 17.56
C LYS A 137 2.59 -3.12 16.91
N MET A 138 3.07 -2.41 15.90
CA MET A 138 2.27 -1.42 15.17
C MET A 138 1.13 -2.06 14.39
N LEU A 139 1.32 -3.28 13.88
CA LEU A 139 0.32 -4.01 13.10
C LEU A 139 -0.80 -4.59 13.98
N LEU A 140 -0.48 -4.97 15.21
CA LEU A 140 -1.42 -5.62 16.13
C LEU A 140 -2.15 -4.63 17.07
N GLY A 141 -1.73 -3.37 17.13
CA GLY A 141 -2.33 -2.32 17.97
C GLY A 141 -1.71 -2.30 19.35
#